data_3add3852a1b146e57bc1286321711dca
#
_entry.id   3add3852a1b146e57bc1286321711dca
#
_cell.length_a   1.000
_cell.length_b   1.000
_cell.length_c   1.000
_cell.angle_alpha   90.00
_cell.angle_beta   90.00
_cell.angle_gamma   90.00
#
_symmetry.space_group_name_H-M   'P 1'
#
loop_
_entity.id
_entity.type
_entity.pdbx_description
1 polymer ?
#
loop_
_entity_poly.entity_id
_entity_poly.type
_entity_poly.pdbx_seq_one_letter_code
_entity_poly.pdbx_strand_id
1 'polypeptide(L)'
;MVQYESLSLEEEAICSFMEQYAQSAGLPTFRQDNSVCFWIGEGPQRLLLNSHLDVVPASNGHPYDPFTPTESAGLLYGRGTADAKASGAAMTTALLQLAAEGWQPQDGQVMVALTQCEETEYEHNGMRALRAVLPKPDAALVGEPTNLVPVVAQKGLLILRADACGRSAHAARAHLGDNAIEKAARDIARLQQLSFTRSDPWLGRPTLNVTMIEGGSARNVIPDRCTFYLDIRSTPAYTHEEITAQVAKLVESDITVHSGRIIPVATDISESIVRACLKVIPGSTPSGSPTASDWIFLSDVPTVKIGPGASEQSHTPTEQVSIAELEDAVGVYKHVIRGYFAGAA
;
A
#
# COMPACT_ATOMS: atom_id res chain seq x y z
N MET A 1 -0.61 -15.78 13.88
CA MET A 1 -1.10 -14.45 13.46
C MET A 1 -2.51 -14.51 12.88
N VAL A 2 -2.85 -15.42 11.95
CA VAL A 2 -4.18 -15.50 11.31
C VAL A 2 -5.35 -15.65 12.29
N GLN A 3 -5.15 -16.32 13.43
CA GLN A 3 -6.19 -16.51 14.47
C GLN A 3 -6.67 -15.21 15.14
N TYR A 4 -5.98 -14.11 14.94
CA TYR A 4 -6.39 -12.80 15.45
C TYR A 4 -7.22 -12.09 14.39
N GLU A 5 -8.49 -11.82 14.72
CA GLU A 5 -9.35 -10.93 13.92
C GLU A 5 -8.93 -9.49 14.21
N SER A 6 -7.84 -9.07 13.57
CA SER A 6 -7.27 -7.76 13.73
C SER A 6 -7.77 -6.82 12.65
N LEU A 7 -9.02 -6.38 12.74
CA LEU A 7 -9.53 -5.32 11.88
C LEU A 7 -8.79 -4.01 12.18
N SER A 8 -8.74 -3.10 11.20
CA SER A 8 -8.12 -1.78 11.40
C SER A 8 -8.73 -1.09 12.64
N LEU A 9 -7.89 -0.59 13.54
CA LEU A 9 -8.16 -0.06 14.89
C LEU A 9 -8.43 -1.13 15.98
N GLU A 10 -8.40 -2.43 15.66
CA GLU A 10 -8.65 -3.53 16.60
C GLU A 10 -7.44 -4.49 16.72
N GLU A 11 -6.21 -4.00 16.48
CA GLU A 11 -4.99 -4.83 16.39
C GLU A 11 -4.32 -5.09 17.76
N GLU A 12 -4.90 -4.63 18.87
CA GLU A 12 -4.31 -4.74 20.23
C GLU A 12 -3.83 -6.17 20.55
N ALA A 13 -4.67 -7.17 20.29
CA ALA A 13 -4.38 -8.55 20.66
C ALA A 13 -3.21 -9.13 19.87
N ILE A 14 -3.18 -8.93 18.54
CA ILE A 14 -2.08 -9.41 17.69
C ILE A 14 -0.79 -8.64 17.96
N CYS A 15 -0.87 -7.32 18.19
CA CYS A 15 0.28 -6.50 18.54
C CYS A 15 0.92 -6.97 19.85
N SER A 16 0.10 -7.19 20.90
CA SER A 16 0.57 -7.72 22.19
C SER A 16 1.18 -9.11 22.05
N PHE A 17 0.60 -9.98 21.24
CA PHE A 17 1.18 -11.29 20.93
C PHE A 17 2.55 -11.17 20.27
N MET A 18 2.71 -10.31 19.26
CA MET A 18 3.98 -10.14 18.54
C MET A 18 5.05 -9.49 19.41
N GLU A 19 4.67 -8.54 20.27
CA GLU A 19 5.56 -7.93 21.25
C GLU A 19 6.11 -8.98 22.23
N GLN A 20 5.22 -9.77 22.87
CA GLN A 20 5.62 -10.84 23.78
C GLN A 20 6.45 -11.91 23.09
N TYR A 21 6.14 -12.24 21.84
CA TYR A 21 6.89 -13.22 21.04
C TYR A 21 8.33 -12.75 20.81
N ALA A 22 8.53 -11.48 20.42
CA ALA A 22 9.85 -10.90 20.24
C ALA A 22 10.63 -10.80 21.56
N GLN A 23 9.97 -10.36 22.65
CA GLN A 23 10.57 -10.29 24.00
C GLN A 23 11.00 -11.66 24.51
N SER A 24 10.19 -12.71 24.30
CA SER A 24 10.50 -14.06 24.71
C SER A 24 11.73 -14.62 24.02
N ALA A 25 12.05 -14.13 22.83
CA ALA A 25 13.27 -14.43 22.09
C ALA A 25 14.47 -13.53 22.47
N GLY A 26 14.30 -12.65 23.46
CA GLY A 26 15.35 -11.75 23.95
C GLY A 26 15.59 -10.51 23.08
N LEU A 27 14.69 -10.20 22.14
CA LEU A 27 14.85 -9.02 21.31
C LEU A 27 14.37 -7.76 22.05
N PRO A 28 15.08 -6.63 21.92
CA PRO A 28 14.57 -5.33 22.33
C PRO A 28 13.34 -4.96 21.53
N THR A 29 12.34 -4.41 22.19
CA THR A 29 11.06 -4.01 21.58
C THR A 29 10.71 -2.58 21.90
N PHE A 30 9.98 -1.92 20.99
CA PHE A 30 9.34 -0.64 21.18
C PHE A 30 7.91 -0.72 20.65
N ARG A 31 6.96 -0.25 21.43
CA ARG A 31 5.54 -0.23 21.03
C ARG A 31 5.05 1.20 20.93
N GLN A 32 4.30 1.47 19.87
CA GLN A 32 3.56 2.70 19.66
C GLN A 32 2.12 2.34 19.25
N ASP A 33 1.16 2.62 20.13
CA ASP A 33 -0.24 2.22 19.98
C ASP A 33 -0.36 0.70 19.72
N ASN A 34 -0.97 0.27 18.63
CA ASN A 34 -1.06 -1.13 18.19
C ASN A 34 0.01 -1.51 17.16
N SER A 35 1.12 -0.81 17.15
CA SER A 35 2.28 -1.13 16.33
C SER A 35 3.47 -1.50 17.20
N VAL A 36 4.26 -2.50 16.78
CA VAL A 36 5.44 -2.95 17.50
C VAL A 36 6.65 -2.98 16.58
N CYS A 37 7.78 -2.49 17.10
CA CYS A 37 9.09 -2.59 16.45
C CYS A 37 10.05 -3.37 17.35
N PHE A 38 10.83 -4.28 16.77
CA PHE A 38 11.89 -5.03 17.46
C PHE A 38 13.09 -5.20 16.54
N TRP A 39 14.28 -5.38 17.11
CA TRP A 39 15.50 -5.29 16.32
C TRP A 39 16.65 -6.14 16.84
N ILE A 40 17.67 -6.31 15.97
CA ILE A 40 19.00 -6.82 16.31
C ILE A 40 20.08 -5.84 15.88
N GLY A 41 21.22 -5.88 16.56
CA GLY A 41 22.38 -5.01 16.28
C GLY A 41 22.19 -3.58 16.78
N GLU A 42 23.30 -2.85 16.77
CA GLU A 42 23.37 -1.43 17.14
C GLU A 42 24.32 -0.73 16.17
N GLY A 43 23.94 0.46 15.71
CA GLY A 43 24.76 1.24 14.80
C GLY A 43 23.97 2.29 14.00
N PRO A 44 24.69 3.11 13.25
CA PRO A 44 24.10 4.19 12.47
C PRO A 44 23.39 3.66 11.21
N GLN A 45 23.89 2.58 10.58
CA GLN A 45 23.26 2.03 9.38
C GLN A 45 22.01 1.20 9.74
N ARG A 46 20.84 1.59 9.24
CA ARG A 46 19.55 0.99 9.63
C ARG A 46 18.79 0.46 8.44
N LEU A 47 18.39 -0.80 8.53
CA LEU A 47 17.47 -1.44 7.59
C LEU A 47 16.14 -1.70 8.31
N LEU A 48 15.04 -1.16 7.79
CA LEU A 48 13.71 -1.39 8.30
C LEU A 48 12.97 -2.42 7.43
N LEU A 49 12.39 -3.43 8.06
CA LEU A 49 11.41 -4.33 7.46
C LEU A 49 10.04 -3.97 8.06
N ASN A 50 9.07 -3.64 7.24
CA ASN A 50 7.73 -3.26 7.67
C ASN A 50 6.68 -4.16 7.02
N SER A 51 5.68 -4.54 7.80
CA SER A 51 4.44 -5.16 7.30
C SER A 51 3.31 -4.84 8.27
N HIS A 52 2.06 -4.87 7.82
CA HIS A 52 0.92 -4.52 8.67
C HIS A 52 0.32 -5.73 9.39
N LEU A 53 -0.40 -5.44 10.48
CA LEU A 53 -1.08 -6.42 11.32
C LEU A 53 -2.58 -6.47 11.06
N ASP A 54 -3.14 -5.37 10.57
CA ASP A 54 -4.57 -5.28 10.31
C ASP A 54 -4.97 -6.04 9.04
N VAL A 55 -6.26 -6.30 8.97
CA VAL A 55 -6.91 -6.97 7.84
C VAL A 55 -8.26 -6.32 7.58
N VAL A 56 -8.73 -6.36 6.34
CA VAL A 56 -10.11 -5.98 6.00
C VAL A 56 -11.10 -7.02 6.54
N PRO A 57 -12.37 -6.64 6.78
CA PRO A 57 -13.41 -7.56 7.20
C PRO A 57 -13.53 -8.77 6.27
N ALA A 58 -13.82 -9.92 6.84
CA ALA A 58 -14.08 -11.12 6.06
C ALA A 58 -15.38 -10.98 5.27
N SER A 59 -15.34 -11.30 3.97
CA SER A 59 -16.50 -11.33 3.09
C SER A 59 -17.22 -12.68 3.16
N ASN A 60 -18.41 -12.77 2.58
CA ASN A 60 -19.08 -14.07 2.43
C ASN A 60 -18.37 -14.95 1.38
N GLY A 61 -18.45 -16.26 1.54
CA GLY A 61 -17.97 -17.21 0.54
C GLY A 61 -16.58 -17.78 0.79
N HIS A 62 -16.01 -17.56 1.98
CA HIS A 62 -14.78 -18.24 2.38
C HIS A 62 -14.96 -19.77 2.38
N PRO A 63 -14.01 -20.55 1.80
CA PRO A 63 -14.09 -22.02 1.82
C PRO A 63 -13.88 -22.60 3.23
N TYR A 64 -13.21 -21.86 4.10
CA TYR A 64 -12.92 -22.19 5.49
C TYR A 64 -13.23 -20.97 6.37
N ASP A 65 -13.25 -21.15 7.69
CA ASP A 65 -13.35 -20.04 8.63
C ASP A 65 -12.14 -19.07 8.39
N PRO A 66 -12.39 -17.80 8.10
CA PRO A 66 -11.33 -16.86 7.72
C PRO A 66 -10.29 -16.59 8.82
N PHE A 67 -10.61 -16.83 10.08
CA PHE A 67 -9.71 -16.64 11.22
C PHE A 67 -9.23 -17.97 11.84
N THR A 68 -9.51 -19.08 11.17
CA THR A 68 -8.94 -20.38 11.50
C THR A 68 -7.94 -20.79 10.41
N PRO A 69 -6.61 -20.69 10.64
CA PRO A 69 -5.61 -21.02 9.64
C PRO A 69 -5.78 -22.47 9.20
N THR A 70 -6.10 -22.68 7.92
CA THR A 70 -6.40 -24.01 7.39
C THR A 70 -5.42 -24.38 6.28
N GLU A 71 -4.66 -25.46 6.50
CA GLU A 71 -3.76 -25.99 5.49
C GLU A 71 -4.51 -27.00 4.58
N SER A 72 -4.42 -26.78 3.28
CA SER A 72 -4.97 -27.67 2.28
C SER A 72 -4.15 -27.62 0.98
N ALA A 73 -3.76 -28.78 0.48
CA ALA A 73 -2.99 -28.93 -0.78
C ALA A 73 -1.73 -28.04 -0.87
N GLY A 74 -1.00 -27.84 0.24
CA GLY A 74 0.21 -27.03 0.28
C GLY A 74 -0.05 -25.51 0.35
N LEU A 75 -1.29 -25.12 0.55
CA LEU A 75 -1.73 -23.72 0.71
C LEU A 75 -2.24 -23.50 2.14
N LEU A 76 -1.97 -22.31 2.67
CA LEU A 76 -2.52 -21.83 3.93
C LEU A 76 -3.62 -20.82 3.63
N TYR A 77 -4.85 -21.16 4.01
CA TYR A 77 -6.05 -20.34 3.86
C TYR A 77 -6.34 -19.53 5.12
N GLY A 78 -6.85 -18.33 4.94
CA GLY A 78 -7.34 -17.45 6.00
C GLY A 78 -7.18 -15.98 5.64
N ARG A 79 -7.94 -15.10 6.28
CA ARG A 79 -7.85 -13.66 6.10
C ARG A 79 -6.49 -13.15 6.62
N GLY A 80 -5.78 -12.38 5.79
CA GLY A 80 -4.44 -11.88 6.09
C GLY A 80 -3.31 -12.87 5.77
N THR A 81 -3.61 -14.07 5.21
CA THR A 81 -2.57 -15.02 4.81
C THR A 81 -1.73 -14.51 3.65
N ALA A 82 -2.28 -13.75 2.74
CA ALA A 82 -1.53 -13.06 1.69
C ALA A 82 -1.26 -11.60 2.08
N ASP A 83 -2.26 -10.90 2.60
CA ASP A 83 -2.26 -9.46 2.82
C ASP A 83 -2.44 -9.10 4.32
N ALA A 84 -1.34 -8.85 5.09
CA ALA A 84 0.06 -9.18 4.75
C ALA A 84 0.74 -9.91 5.92
N LYS A 85 -0.04 -10.69 6.73
CA LYS A 85 0.48 -11.42 7.92
C LYS A 85 1.57 -12.44 7.57
N ALA A 86 1.56 -13.01 6.34
CA ALA A 86 2.64 -13.89 5.88
C ALA A 86 3.97 -13.15 5.80
N SER A 87 3.98 -11.94 5.25
CA SER A 87 5.18 -11.10 5.18
C SER A 87 5.70 -10.76 6.58
N GLY A 88 4.81 -10.31 7.48
CA GLY A 88 5.18 -10.01 8.87
C GLY A 88 5.73 -11.22 9.61
N ALA A 89 5.15 -12.42 9.41
CA ALA A 89 5.61 -13.67 10.00
C ALA A 89 6.99 -14.07 9.45
N ALA A 90 7.20 -14.00 8.13
CA ALA A 90 8.47 -14.35 7.49
C ALA A 90 9.59 -13.38 7.89
N MET A 91 9.34 -12.06 7.94
CA MET A 91 10.30 -11.06 8.40
C MET A 91 10.68 -11.27 9.86
N THR A 92 9.70 -11.53 10.73
CA THR A 92 9.94 -11.84 12.15
C THR A 92 10.79 -13.08 12.28
N THR A 93 10.42 -14.17 11.59
CA THR A 93 11.16 -15.45 11.63
C THR A 93 12.58 -15.28 11.11
N ALA A 94 12.77 -14.52 10.03
CA ALA A 94 14.10 -14.23 9.50
C ALA A 94 15.00 -13.52 10.53
N LEU A 95 14.47 -12.51 11.21
CA LEU A 95 15.21 -11.77 12.24
C LEU A 95 15.56 -12.67 13.44
N LEU A 96 14.60 -13.49 13.91
CA LEU A 96 14.81 -14.41 15.01
C LEU A 96 15.86 -15.49 14.68
N GLN A 97 15.84 -16.02 13.46
CA GLN A 97 16.85 -16.99 13.02
C GLN A 97 18.24 -16.36 12.94
N LEU A 98 18.34 -15.10 12.45
CA LEU A 98 19.62 -14.38 12.44
C LEU A 98 20.14 -14.16 13.86
N ALA A 99 19.29 -13.77 14.79
CA ALA A 99 19.65 -13.63 16.21
C ALA A 99 20.11 -14.96 16.83
N ALA A 100 19.40 -16.06 16.57
CA ALA A 100 19.74 -17.39 17.07
C ALA A 100 21.05 -17.92 16.47
N GLU A 101 21.41 -17.52 15.26
CA GLU A 101 22.70 -17.81 14.62
C GLU A 101 23.87 -16.96 15.18
N GLY A 102 23.56 -16.03 16.11
CA GLY A 102 24.54 -15.06 16.64
C GLY A 102 24.96 -14.01 15.62
N TRP A 103 24.20 -13.86 14.51
CA TRP A 103 24.48 -12.88 13.47
C TRP A 103 23.87 -11.53 13.83
N GLN A 104 24.65 -10.48 13.69
CA GLN A 104 24.19 -9.10 13.72
C GLN A 104 25.02 -8.25 12.74
N PRO A 105 24.48 -7.15 12.20
CA PRO A 105 25.25 -6.30 11.32
C PRO A 105 26.38 -5.60 12.10
N GLN A 106 27.53 -5.46 11.46
CA GLN A 106 28.62 -4.64 12.00
C GLN A 106 28.22 -3.17 11.84
N ASP A 107 28.26 -2.40 12.93
CA ASP A 107 27.88 -0.98 12.96
C ASP A 107 26.50 -0.70 12.37
N GLY A 108 25.57 -1.61 12.52
CA GLY A 108 24.25 -1.51 11.93
C GLY A 108 23.11 -2.06 12.80
N GLN A 109 21.88 -1.78 12.41
CA GLN A 109 20.68 -2.24 13.06
C GLN A 109 19.67 -2.74 12.01
N VAL A 110 19.05 -3.90 12.28
CA VAL A 110 17.93 -4.43 11.50
C VAL A 110 16.68 -4.35 12.37
N MET A 111 15.68 -3.63 11.91
CA MET A 111 14.41 -3.42 12.60
C MET A 111 13.28 -4.13 11.85
N VAL A 112 12.40 -4.81 12.57
CA VAL A 112 11.09 -5.26 12.04
C VAL A 112 10.01 -4.43 12.72
N ALA A 113 9.20 -3.73 11.94
CA ALA A 113 8.04 -2.96 12.39
C ALA A 113 6.77 -3.62 11.86
N LEU A 114 5.92 -4.07 12.76
CA LEU A 114 4.59 -4.58 12.46
C LEU A 114 3.57 -3.52 12.85
N THR A 115 2.81 -3.03 11.89
CA THR A 115 2.05 -1.77 11.96
C THR A 115 0.55 -1.98 11.94
N GLN A 116 -0.19 -1.07 12.56
CA GLN A 116 -1.65 -0.99 12.53
C GLN A 116 -2.15 -0.14 11.36
N CYS A 117 -3.42 -0.30 10.99
CA CYS A 117 -4.21 0.61 10.15
C CYS A 117 -3.58 0.94 8.78
N GLU A 118 -3.02 -0.04 8.09
CA GLU A 118 -2.59 0.14 6.69
C GLU A 118 -3.80 0.18 5.76
N GLU A 119 -4.77 -0.70 5.98
CA GLU A 119 -5.86 -1.00 5.06
C GLU A 119 -6.91 0.11 4.93
N THR A 120 -7.13 0.92 5.95
CA THR A 120 -8.28 1.85 5.96
C THR A 120 -7.98 3.26 6.45
N GLU A 121 -7.02 3.45 7.37
CA GLU A 121 -6.93 4.66 8.18
C GLU A 121 -5.58 5.39 8.07
N TYR A 122 -5.48 6.32 7.11
CA TYR A 122 -4.27 7.13 6.92
C TYR A 122 -3.80 7.87 8.19
N GLU A 123 -4.72 8.48 8.95
CA GLU A 123 -4.37 9.29 10.13
C GLU A 123 -3.89 8.45 11.31
N HIS A 124 -4.40 7.22 11.43
CA HIS A 124 -4.05 6.26 12.48
C HIS A 124 -3.02 5.22 12.02
N ASN A 125 -2.48 5.37 10.81
CA ASN A 125 -1.51 4.42 10.27
C ASN A 125 -0.26 4.30 11.15
N GLY A 126 0.10 3.07 11.47
CA GLY A 126 1.17 2.75 12.41
C GLY A 126 2.56 3.08 11.88
N MET A 127 2.81 2.93 10.56
CA MET A 127 4.10 3.29 9.98
C MET A 127 4.31 4.81 10.03
N ARG A 128 3.27 5.59 9.77
CA ARG A 128 3.29 7.05 9.95
C ARG A 128 3.65 7.43 11.39
N ALA A 129 3.04 6.78 12.38
CA ALA A 129 3.31 7.04 13.81
C ALA A 129 4.75 6.65 14.18
N LEU A 130 5.20 5.46 13.78
CA LEU A 130 6.55 4.99 14.06
C LEU A 130 7.65 5.85 13.40
N ARG A 131 7.41 6.37 12.20
CA ARG A 131 8.36 7.28 11.52
C ARG A 131 8.61 8.58 12.28
N ALA A 132 7.68 9.02 13.12
CA ALA A 132 7.83 10.22 13.93
C ALA A 132 8.74 10.02 15.15
N VAL A 133 8.94 8.77 15.60
CA VAL A 133 9.63 8.45 16.87
C VAL A 133 10.84 7.53 16.68
N LEU A 134 10.84 6.68 15.66
CA LEU A 134 12.00 5.82 15.37
C LEU A 134 13.10 6.58 14.62
N PRO A 135 14.36 6.18 14.79
CA PRO A 135 15.44 6.69 13.97
C PRO A 135 15.15 6.47 12.48
N LYS A 136 15.52 7.44 11.64
CA LYS A 136 15.36 7.29 10.18
C LYS A 136 16.16 6.09 9.67
N PRO A 137 15.54 5.13 8.95
CA PRO A 137 16.26 4.06 8.29
C PRO A 137 16.97 4.55 7.03
N ASP A 138 18.06 3.89 6.64
CA ASP A 138 18.79 4.16 5.40
C ASP A 138 18.20 3.41 4.20
N ALA A 139 17.51 2.30 4.47
CA ALA A 139 16.73 1.56 3.48
C ALA A 139 15.57 0.81 4.16
N ALA A 140 14.58 0.40 3.36
CA ALA A 140 13.47 -0.39 3.88
C ALA A 140 13.01 -1.49 2.93
N LEU A 141 12.37 -2.52 3.52
CA LEU A 141 11.53 -3.50 2.83
C LEU A 141 10.10 -3.35 3.34
N VAL A 142 9.13 -3.30 2.44
CA VAL A 142 7.70 -3.34 2.79
C VAL A 142 7.15 -4.70 2.36
N GLY A 143 6.65 -5.44 3.33
CA GLY A 143 6.14 -6.81 3.18
C GLY A 143 4.70 -6.83 2.73
N GLU A 144 4.51 -7.07 1.45
CA GLU A 144 3.23 -7.15 0.77
C GLU A 144 3.22 -8.35 -0.20
N PRO A 145 2.04 -8.85 -0.62
CA PRO A 145 1.98 -9.99 -1.54
C PRO A 145 2.47 -9.61 -2.95
N THR A 146 3.68 -10.05 -3.30
CA THR A 146 4.32 -9.79 -4.60
C THR A 146 4.83 -11.05 -5.28
N ASN A 147 4.47 -12.25 -4.80
CA ASN A 147 5.07 -13.53 -5.23
C ASN A 147 6.62 -13.49 -5.12
N LEU A 148 7.14 -12.83 -4.10
CA LEU A 148 8.58 -12.57 -3.88
C LEU A 148 9.27 -11.80 -5.02
N VAL A 149 8.53 -11.18 -5.93
CA VAL A 149 9.10 -10.31 -6.98
C VAL A 149 9.40 -8.94 -6.37
N PRO A 150 10.62 -8.40 -6.49
CA PRO A 150 10.94 -7.06 -5.99
C PRO A 150 10.17 -5.99 -6.75
N VAL A 151 9.34 -5.24 -6.04
CA VAL A 151 8.59 -4.09 -6.56
C VAL A 151 9.33 -2.82 -6.21
N VAL A 152 9.70 -2.02 -7.21
CA VAL A 152 10.51 -0.81 -7.09
C VAL A 152 9.73 0.48 -7.33
N ALA A 153 8.43 0.37 -7.64
CA ALA A 153 7.53 1.51 -7.81
C ALA A 153 6.09 1.12 -7.46
N GLN A 154 5.33 2.02 -6.87
CA GLN A 154 3.89 1.83 -6.67
C GLN A 154 3.10 3.07 -7.07
N LYS A 155 1.85 2.87 -7.53
CA LYS A 155 0.94 3.95 -7.90
C LYS A 155 0.46 4.70 -6.67
N GLY A 156 0.24 6.01 -6.87
CA GLY A 156 -0.50 6.84 -5.92
C GLY A 156 -1.99 6.87 -6.27
N LEU A 157 -2.74 7.50 -5.37
CA LEU A 157 -4.18 7.72 -5.51
C LEU A 157 -4.50 9.20 -5.34
N LEU A 158 -5.10 9.78 -6.38
CA LEU A 158 -5.63 11.13 -6.37
C LEU A 158 -7.13 11.06 -6.66
N ILE A 159 -7.95 11.51 -5.74
CA ILE A 159 -9.39 11.66 -5.94
C ILE A 159 -9.70 13.14 -6.15
N LEU A 160 -10.24 13.46 -7.31
CA LEU A 160 -10.73 14.80 -7.60
C LEU A 160 -12.28 14.81 -7.55
N ARG A 161 -12.82 15.89 -7.03
CA ARG A 161 -14.24 16.22 -7.09
C ARG A 161 -14.43 17.32 -8.12
N ALA A 162 -15.41 17.12 -8.99
CA ALA A 162 -15.81 18.07 -10.02
C ALA A 162 -17.26 18.54 -9.79
N ASP A 163 -17.46 19.83 -9.61
CA ASP A 163 -18.76 20.43 -9.41
C ASP A 163 -19.18 21.23 -10.67
N ALA A 164 -20.11 20.68 -11.44
CA ALA A 164 -20.75 21.39 -12.54
C ALA A 164 -21.90 22.26 -11.98
N CYS A 165 -21.80 23.56 -12.19
CA CYS A 165 -22.79 24.53 -11.76
C CYS A 165 -23.62 25.04 -12.94
N GLY A 166 -24.91 25.13 -12.74
CA GLY A 166 -25.87 25.60 -13.73
C GLY A 166 -26.89 26.60 -13.14
N ARG A 167 -28.09 26.62 -13.70
CA ARG A 167 -29.20 27.44 -13.23
C ARG A 167 -30.50 26.65 -13.31
N SER A 168 -31.19 26.53 -12.18
CA SER A 168 -32.48 25.85 -12.10
C SER A 168 -33.56 26.55 -12.86
N ALA A 169 -34.44 25.79 -13.51
CA ALA A 169 -35.67 26.28 -14.19
C ALA A 169 -36.68 25.14 -14.34
N HIS A 170 -37.92 25.49 -14.64
CA HIS A 170 -38.92 24.49 -15.01
C HIS A 170 -38.57 23.86 -16.36
N ALA A 171 -38.58 22.53 -16.46
CA ALA A 171 -38.13 21.80 -17.67
C ALA A 171 -38.91 22.21 -18.94
N ALA A 172 -40.21 22.60 -18.81
CA ALA A 172 -41.00 23.16 -19.92
C ALA A 172 -40.50 24.54 -20.41
N ARG A 173 -39.59 25.18 -19.68
CA ARG A 173 -38.97 26.48 -20.00
C ARG A 173 -37.44 26.36 -19.97
N ALA A 174 -36.91 25.35 -20.64
CA ALA A 174 -35.48 25.00 -20.60
C ALA A 174 -34.55 26.17 -20.95
N HIS A 175 -35.00 27.10 -21.82
CA HIS A 175 -34.24 28.30 -22.24
C HIS A 175 -33.94 29.27 -21.07
N LEU A 176 -34.65 29.18 -19.95
CA LEU A 176 -34.38 29.96 -18.73
C LEU A 176 -33.41 29.31 -17.78
N GLY A 177 -33.10 28.00 -17.99
CA GLY A 177 -32.20 27.24 -17.19
C GLY A 177 -30.78 27.09 -17.81
N ASP A 178 -29.91 26.43 -17.07
CA ASP A 178 -28.59 25.99 -17.53
C ASP A 178 -28.32 24.63 -16.86
N ASN A 179 -28.32 23.58 -17.67
CA ASN A 179 -28.37 22.20 -17.16
C ASN A 179 -26.99 21.69 -16.70
N ALA A 180 -26.81 21.58 -15.40
CA ALA A 180 -25.56 21.10 -14.80
C ALA A 180 -25.22 19.64 -15.16
N ILE A 181 -26.24 18.78 -15.33
CA ILE A 181 -26.01 17.39 -15.78
C ILE A 181 -25.44 17.36 -17.19
N GLU A 182 -25.95 18.20 -18.09
CA GLU A 182 -25.43 18.27 -19.47
C GLU A 182 -24.00 18.83 -19.50
N LYS A 183 -23.65 19.78 -18.62
CA LYS A 183 -22.27 20.26 -18.45
C LYS A 183 -21.37 19.14 -17.97
N ALA A 184 -21.73 18.44 -16.90
CA ALA A 184 -20.99 17.30 -16.38
C ALA A 184 -20.78 16.22 -17.45
N ALA A 185 -21.81 15.90 -18.24
CA ALA A 185 -21.72 14.93 -19.34
C ALA A 185 -20.71 15.35 -20.41
N ARG A 186 -20.70 16.66 -20.80
CA ARG A 186 -19.69 17.19 -21.74
C ARG A 186 -18.29 17.13 -21.16
N ASP A 187 -18.12 17.46 -19.90
CA ASP A 187 -16.81 17.41 -19.21
C ASP A 187 -16.29 15.98 -19.12
N ILE A 188 -17.15 15.02 -18.77
CA ILE A 188 -16.79 13.59 -18.77
C ILE A 188 -16.35 13.12 -20.15
N ALA A 189 -17.05 13.53 -21.22
CA ALA A 189 -16.67 13.20 -22.58
C ALA A 189 -15.30 13.81 -23.00
N ARG A 190 -14.99 15.03 -22.54
CA ARG A 190 -13.67 15.65 -22.74
C ARG A 190 -12.57 14.90 -21.98
N LEU A 191 -12.84 14.49 -20.73
CA LEU A 191 -11.90 13.71 -19.91
C LEU A 191 -11.55 12.37 -20.49
N GLN A 192 -12.43 11.71 -21.23
CA GLN A 192 -12.14 10.48 -21.96
C GLN A 192 -11.07 10.66 -23.06
N GLN A 193 -10.82 11.89 -23.49
CA GLN A 193 -9.79 12.23 -24.47
C GLN A 193 -8.46 12.64 -23.82
N LEU A 194 -8.42 12.75 -22.48
CA LEU A 194 -7.18 13.06 -21.77
C LEU A 194 -6.17 11.93 -21.97
N SER A 195 -5.00 12.31 -22.46
CA SER A 195 -3.89 11.38 -22.65
C SER A 195 -2.65 11.90 -21.92
N PHE A 196 -2.22 11.15 -20.92
CA PHE A 196 -0.95 11.40 -20.26
C PHE A 196 0.20 10.98 -21.21
N THR A 197 1.14 11.89 -21.50
CA THR A 197 2.22 11.65 -22.47
C THR A 197 3.46 11.03 -21.84
N ARG A 198 3.75 11.36 -20.57
CA ARG A 198 4.87 10.79 -19.81
C ARG A 198 4.46 9.41 -19.25
N SER A 199 5.41 8.50 -19.24
CA SER A 199 5.24 7.11 -18.77
C SER A 199 6.34 6.78 -17.77
N ASP A 200 5.95 6.18 -16.66
CA ASP A 200 6.90 5.56 -15.74
C ASP A 200 7.37 4.21 -16.30
N PRO A 201 8.64 3.82 -16.15
CA PRO A 201 9.16 2.57 -16.71
C PRO A 201 8.50 1.31 -16.12
N TRP A 202 8.01 1.37 -14.88
CA TRP A 202 7.44 0.23 -14.15
C TRP A 202 5.90 0.25 -14.10
N LEU A 203 5.31 1.46 -14.02
CA LEU A 203 3.89 1.65 -13.75
C LEU A 203 3.11 2.14 -14.98
N GLY A 204 3.82 2.46 -16.06
CA GLY A 204 3.20 3.02 -17.25
C GLY A 204 2.69 4.45 -17.03
N ARG A 205 1.54 4.76 -17.63
CA ARG A 205 0.90 6.08 -17.53
C ARG A 205 -0.13 6.11 -16.41
N PRO A 206 -0.43 7.29 -15.83
CA PRO A 206 -1.58 7.44 -14.96
C PRO A 206 -2.87 6.99 -15.64
N THR A 207 -3.82 6.50 -14.85
CA THR A 207 -5.17 6.17 -15.31
C THR A 207 -6.18 7.05 -14.61
N LEU A 208 -7.27 7.39 -15.32
CA LEU A 208 -8.36 8.22 -14.81
C LEU A 208 -9.69 7.53 -15.08
N ASN A 209 -10.53 7.42 -14.06
CA ASN A 209 -11.88 6.90 -14.15
C ASN A 209 -12.87 7.82 -13.45
N VAL A 210 -14.04 8.01 -14.03
CA VAL A 210 -15.19 8.60 -13.33
C VAL A 210 -15.86 7.49 -12.53
N THR A 211 -15.89 7.61 -11.22
CA THR A 211 -16.36 6.53 -10.33
C THR A 211 -17.71 6.82 -9.68
N MET A 212 -18.09 8.10 -9.57
CA MET A 212 -19.36 8.52 -9.00
C MET A 212 -19.89 9.75 -9.75
N ILE A 213 -21.21 9.85 -9.88
CA ILE A 213 -21.89 11.04 -10.39
C ILE A 213 -23.26 11.20 -9.71
N GLU A 214 -23.56 12.41 -9.28
CA GLU A 214 -24.83 12.78 -8.64
C GLU A 214 -25.35 14.10 -9.20
N GLY A 215 -26.64 14.14 -9.58
CA GLY A 215 -27.24 15.37 -10.10
C GLY A 215 -28.74 15.27 -10.30
N GLY A 216 -29.41 16.43 -10.21
CA GLY A 216 -30.86 16.56 -10.35
C GLY A 216 -31.63 16.27 -9.05
N SER A 217 -32.77 16.96 -8.88
CA SER A 217 -33.64 16.84 -7.70
C SER A 217 -35.07 16.41 -8.05
N ALA A 218 -35.55 16.72 -9.27
CA ALA A 218 -36.89 16.38 -9.73
C ALA A 218 -36.95 16.29 -11.26
N ARG A 219 -37.86 15.44 -11.78
CA ARG A 219 -37.99 15.16 -13.22
C ARG A 219 -38.38 16.36 -14.08
N ASN A 220 -39.03 17.36 -13.49
CA ASN A 220 -39.53 18.56 -14.17
C ASN A 220 -38.73 19.84 -13.86
N VAL A 221 -37.50 19.67 -13.29
CA VAL A 221 -36.60 20.76 -12.92
C VAL A 221 -35.30 20.62 -13.69
N ILE A 222 -34.83 21.66 -14.37
CA ILE A 222 -33.49 21.76 -14.90
C ILE A 222 -32.51 21.81 -13.71
N PRO A 223 -31.55 20.87 -13.58
CA PRO A 223 -30.65 20.83 -12.43
C PRO A 223 -29.60 21.96 -12.50
N ASP A 224 -29.37 22.59 -11.36
CA ASP A 224 -28.37 23.64 -11.18
C ASP A 224 -27.04 23.13 -10.60
N ARG A 225 -26.98 21.85 -10.18
CA ARG A 225 -25.77 21.20 -9.71
C ARG A 225 -25.69 19.75 -10.19
N CYS A 226 -24.48 19.36 -10.58
CA CYS A 226 -24.09 17.98 -10.77
C CYS A 226 -22.66 17.79 -10.30
N THR A 227 -22.42 16.84 -9.40
CA THR A 227 -21.11 16.52 -8.85
C THR A 227 -20.66 15.17 -9.38
N PHE A 228 -19.38 15.04 -9.78
CA PHE A 228 -18.80 13.75 -10.11
C PHE A 228 -17.38 13.62 -9.53
N TYR A 229 -16.93 12.37 -9.36
CA TYR A 229 -15.62 12.07 -8.78
C TYR A 229 -14.76 11.33 -9.78
N LEU A 230 -13.45 11.65 -9.74
CA LEU A 230 -12.41 11.05 -10.56
C LEU A 230 -11.47 10.27 -9.65
N ASP A 231 -11.37 8.95 -9.85
CA ASP A 231 -10.30 8.12 -9.31
C ASP A 231 -9.13 8.13 -10.30
N ILE A 232 -7.98 8.64 -9.84
CA ILE A 232 -6.78 8.75 -10.65
C ILE A 232 -5.68 7.96 -9.98
N ARG A 233 -5.20 6.91 -10.67
CA ARG A 233 -4.03 6.15 -10.25
C ARG A 233 -2.80 6.80 -10.85
N SER A 234 -2.12 7.58 -10.03
CA SER A 234 -0.96 8.37 -10.44
C SER A 234 0.32 7.53 -10.48
N THR A 235 1.32 8.02 -11.21
CA THR A 235 2.66 7.42 -11.29
C THR A 235 3.71 8.49 -11.05
N PRO A 236 4.97 8.14 -10.70
CA PRO A 236 6.05 9.12 -10.46
C PRO A 236 6.34 10.04 -11.65
N ALA A 237 5.83 9.72 -12.85
CA ALA A 237 5.96 10.58 -14.02
C ALA A 237 5.23 11.92 -13.91
N TYR A 238 4.25 12.04 -12.99
CA TYR A 238 3.46 13.26 -12.78
C TYR A 238 3.24 13.53 -11.29
N THR A 239 3.30 14.81 -10.89
CA THR A 239 2.79 15.21 -9.57
C THR A 239 1.27 15.28 -9.57
N HIS A 240 0.64 15.25 -8.39
CA HIS A 240 -0.81 15.40 -8.26
C HIS A 240 -1.29 16.77 -8.72
N GLU A 241 -0.47 17.82 -8.52
CA GLU A 241 -0.73 19.19 -8.98
C GLU A 241 -0.74 19.26 -10.51
N GLU A 242 0.22 18.62 -11.19
CA GLU A 242 0.28 18.56 -12.65
C GLU A 242 -0.95 17.85 -13.24
N ILE A 243 -1.37 16.74 -12.62
CA ILE A 243 -2.57 16.01 -13.04
C ILE A 243 -3.81 16.86 -12.84
N THR A 244 -3.98 17.45 -11.64
CA THR A 244 -5.11 18.33 -11.33
C THR A 244 -5.20 19.50 -12.31
N ALA A 245 -4.07 20.14 -12.62
CA ALA A 245 -4.03 21.24 -13.59
C ALA A 245 -4.39 20.80 -15.01
N GLN A 246 -4.01 19.60 -15.43
CA GLN A 246 -4.40 19.06 -16.75
C GLN A 246 -5.91 18.76 -16.81
N VAL A 247 -6.49 18.17 -15.76
CA VAL A 247 -7.92 17.93 -15.65
C VAL A 247 -8.69 19.25 -15.69
N ALA A 248 -8.32 20.22 -14.85
CA ALA A 248 -8.99 21.51 -14.75
C ALA A 248 -8.99 22.33 -16.07
N LYS A 249 -7.98 22.14 -16.93
CA LYS A 249 -7.93 22.79 -18.24
C LYS A 249 -8.92 22.22 -19.27
N LEU A 250 -9.39 21.00 -19.07
CA LEU A 250 -10.25 20.31 -20.04
C LEU A 250 -11.75 20.48 -19.73
N VAL A 251 -12.10 20.80 -18.50
CA VAL A 251 -13.48 20.83 -18.02
C VAL A 251 -13.92 22.25 -17.68
N GLU A 252 -15.26 22.44 -17.69
CA GLU A 252 -15.91 23.68 -17.23
C GLU A 252 -16.30 23.59 -15.75
N SER A 253 -16.37 22.38 -15.20
CA SER A 253 -16.67 22.13 -13.78
C SER A 253 -15.53 22.61 -12.87
N ASP A 254 -15.88 23.08 -11.68
CA ASP A 254 -14.92 23.45 -10.64
C ASP A 254 -14.25 22.18 -10.08
N ILE A 255 -12.92 22.11 -10.15
CA ILE A 255 -12.15 20.98 -9.70
C ILE A 255 -11.56 21.26 -8.31
N THR A 256 -11.81 20.33 -7.39
CA THR A 256 -11.20 20.34 -6.05
C THR A 256 -10.54 19.00 -5.73
N VAL A 257 -9.43 19.01 -5.00
CA VAL A 257 -8.81 17.79 -4.51
C VAL A 257 -9.62 17.26 -3.32
N HIS A 258 -10.26 16.11 -3.51
CA HIS A 258 -10.99 15.42 -2.43
C HIS A 258 -10.02 14.60 -1.55
N SER A 259 -9.08 13.90 -2.17
CA SER A 259 -7.98 13.19 -1.50
C SER A 259 -6.76 13.10 -2.41
N GLY A 260 -5.56 13.35 -1.87
CA GLY A 260 -4.31 13.33 -2.62
C GLY A 260 -3.10 12.96 -1.77
N ARG A 261 -3.34 12.35 -0.60
CA ARG A 261 -2.29 12.01 0.37
C ARG A 261 -1.44 10.82 -0.04
N ILE A 262 -1.98 9.91 -0.83
CA ILE A 262 -1.29 8.71 -1.32
C ILE A 262 -0.52 9.08 -2.58
N ILE A 263 0.71 9.54 -2.41
CA ILE A 263 1.60 9.88 -3.52
C ILE A 263 2.20 8.63 -4.17
N PRO A 264 2.50 8.65 -5.48
CA PRO A 264 3.25 7.58 -6.11
C PRO A 264 4.72 7.63 -5.65
N VAL A 265 5.32 6.47 -5.44
CA VAL A 265 6.72 6.35 -5.00
C VAL A 265 7.49 5.38 -5.87
N ALA A 266 8.81 5.59 -5.97
CA ALA A 266 9.73 4.71 -6.67
C ALA A 266 11.12 4.76 -6.03
N THR A 267 11.84 3.65 -6.15
CA THR A 267 13.26 3.53 -5.77
C THR A 267 14.09 3.25 -7.02
N ASP A 268 15.22 3.94 -7.14
CA ASP A 268 16.15 3.72 -8.25
C ASP A 268 16.73 2.30 -8.16
N ILE A 269 16.83 1.64 -9.31
CA ILE A 269 17.34 0.25 -9.38
C ILE A 269 18.83 0.14 -8.97
N SER A 270 19.56 1.25 -8.98
CA SER A 270 20.96 1.32 -8.54
C SER A 270 21.11 1.35 -7.01
N GLU A 271 20.02 1.49 -6.26
CA GLU A 271 20.06 1.51 -4.80
C GLU A 271 20.50 0.16 -4.22
N SER A 272 21.23 0.19 -3.10
CA SER A 272 21.83 -1.01 -2.48
C SER A 272 20.79 -2.05 -2.09
N ILE A 273 19.62 -1.61 -1.60
CA ILE A 273 18.54 -2.51 -1.20
C ILE A 273 17.91 -3.22 -2.41
N VAL A 274 17.76 -2.54 -3.55
CA VAL A 274 17.25 -3.17 -4.78
C VAL A 274 18.25 -4.22 -5.28
N ARG A 275 19.55 -3.86 -5.33
CA ARG A 275 20.60 -4.82 -5.72
C ARG A 275 20.66 -6.03 -4.79
N ALA A 276 20.48 -5.83 -3.48
CA ALA A 276 20.43 -6.93 -2.51
C ALA A 276 19.26 -7.88 -2.81
N CYS A 277 18.06 -7.36 -3.09
CA CYS A 277 16.91 -8.18 -3.47
C CYS A 277 17.14 -8.96 -4.77
N LEU A 278 17.60 -8.28 -5.83
CA LEU A 278 17.83 -8.91 -7.14
C LEU A 278 18.94 -10.00 -7.11
N LYS A 279 19.92 -9.84 -6.23
CA LYS A 279 20.98 -10.84 -6.08
C LYS A 279 20.49 -12.14 -5.43
N VAL A 280 19.49 -12.04 -4.56
CA VAL A 280 18.95 -13.20 -3.81
C VAL A 280 17.97 -14.01 -4.65
N ILE A 281 17.29 -13.36 -5.60
CA ILE A 281 16.25 -13.96 -6.45
C ILE A 281 16.74 -14.01 -7.91
N PRO A 282 17.55 -15.03 -8.28
CA PRO A 282 18.15 -15.10 -9.61
C PRO A 282 17.10 -15.09 -10.73
N GLY A 283 17.32 -14.26 -11.75
CA GLY A 283 16.40 -14.12 -12.88
C GLY A 283 15.18 -13.25 -12.61
N SER A 284 15.01 -12.73 -11.39
CA SER A 284 13.96 -11.75 -11.09
C SER A 284 14.28 -10.42 -11.76
N THR A 285 13.24 -9.80 -12.32
CA THR A 285 13.26 -8.42 -12.82
C THR A 285 12.41 -7.56 -11.90
N PRO A 286 12.82 -6.31 -11.62
CA PRO A 286 11.99 -5.40 -10.86
C PRO A 286 10.64 -5.18 -11.51
N SER A 287 9.63 -4.87 -10.72
CA SER A 287 8.26 -4.60 -11.20
C SER A 287 7.66 -3.36 -10.55
N GLY A 288 6.46 -2.97 -10.98
CA GLY A 288 5.65 -1.93 -10.38
C GLY A 288 4.35 -2.48 -9.81
N SER A 289 3.87 -1.92 -8.69
CA SER A 289 2.60 -2.30 -8.06
C SER A 289 1.50 -1.27 -8.36
N PRO A 290 0.30 -1.72 -8.74
CA PRO A 290 -0.86 -0.84 -8.89
C PRO A 290 -1.45 -0.41 -7.54
N THR A 291 -1.12 -1.10 -6.44
CA THR A 291 -1.64 -0.87 -5.08
C THR A 291 -0.67 -0.03 -4.25
N ALA A 292 -1.21 0.85 -3.40
CA ALA A 292 -0.46 1.56 -2.38
C ALA A 292 -0.12 0.62 -1.20
N SER A 293 0.77 1.06 -0.33
CA SER A 293 1.15 0.38 0.91
C SER A 293 1.81 1.38 1.86
N ASP A 294 2.23 0.95 3.03
CA ASP A 294 3.00 1.74 4.01
C ASP A 294 4.26 2.39 3.43
N TRP A 295 4.68 2.01 2.22
CA TRP A 295 5.79 2.66 1.51
C TRP A 295 5.62 4.17 1.35
N ILE A 296 4.38 4.69 1.28
CA ILE A 296 4.14 6.14 1.21
C ILE A 296 4.75 6.91 2.38
N PHE A 297 4.84 6.30 3.55
CA PHE A 297 5.46 6.88 4.75
C PHE A 297 6.99 6.69 4.80
N LEU A 298 7.53 5.97 3.81
CA LEU A 298 8.95 5.71 3.59
C LEU A 298 9.45 6.31 2.26
N SER A 299 8.70 7.27 1.69
CA SER A 299 8.98 7.88 0.39
C SER A 299 10.34 8.62 0.31
N ASP A 300 10.91 8.97 1.46
CA ASP A 300 12.22 9.60 1.61
C ASP A 300 13.36 8.60 1.88
N VAL A 301 13.09 7.30 1.72
CA VAL A 301 14.00 6.18 1.99
C VAL A 301 13.99 5.22 0.80
N PRO A 302 15.15 4.76 0.29
CA PRO A 302 15.19 3.67 -0.68
C PRO A 302 14.46 2.44 -0.16
N THR A 303 13.36 2.06 -0.82
CA THR A 303 12.46 1.02 -0.33
C THR A 303 12.12 0.04 -1.45
N VAL A 304 12.04 -1.24 -1.13
CA VAL A 304 11.53 -2.31 -2.01
C VAL A 304 10.32 -2.94 -1.34
N LYS A 305 9.23 -3.08 -2.09
CA LYS A 305 8.05 -3.84 -1.65
C LYS A 305 8.22 -5.29 -2.11
N ILE A 306 8.19 -6.24 -1.18
CA ILE A 306 8.43 -7.67 -1.46
C ILE A 306 7.86 -8.55 -0.35
N GLY A 307 7.19 -9.62 -0.73
CA GLY A 307 6.69 -10.64 0.20
C GLY A 307 6.03 -11.81 -0.49
N PRO A 308 5.73 -12.87 0.27
CA PRO A 308 5.04 -14.05 -0.23
C PRO A 308 3.57 -13.75 -0.50
N GLY A 309 2.98 -14.54 -1.39
CA GLY A 309 1.58 -14.43 -1.80
C GLY A 309 1.37 -13.52 -3.00
N ALA A 310 0.23 -13.71 -3.66
CA ALA A 310 -0.17 -12.98 -4.85
C ALA A 310 -1.13 -11.83 -4.48
N SER A 311 -0.88 -10.63 -4.99
CA SER A 311 -1.73 -9.45 -4.73
C SER A 311 -3.18 -9.64 -5.19
N GLU A 312 -3.43 -10.50 -6.16
CA GLU A 312 -4.78 -10.86 -6.62
C GLU A 312 -5.58 -11.63 -5.57
N GLN A 313 -4.93 -12.19 -4.54
CA GLN A 313 -5.59 -12.86 -3.43
C GLN A 313 -6.04 -11.88 -2.32
N SER A 314 -5.48 -10.66 -2.30
CA SER A 314 -5.83 -9.64 -1.32
C SER A 314 -7.34 -9.38 -1.32
N HIS A 315 -7.95 -9.34 -0.13
CA HIS A 315 -9.36 -9.03 0.10
C HIS A 315 -10.36 -10.03 -0.49
N THR A 316 -9.90 -11.14 -1.08
CA THR A 316 -10.80 -12.16 -1.64
C THR A 316 -11.31 -13.14 -0.57
N PRO A 317 -12.44 -13.82 -0.81
CA PRO A 317 -12.89 -14.90 0.09
C PRO A 317 -12.01 -16.17 0.00
N THR A 318 -11.18 -16.29 -1.03
CA THR A 318 -10.26 -17.41 -1.25
C THR A 318 -8.82 -17.06 -0.90
N GLU A 319 -8.62 -16.05 -0.07
CA GLU A 319 -7.29 -15.60 0.31
C GLU A 319 -6.43 -16.74 0.88
N GLN A 320 -5.25 -16.86 0.30
CA GLN A 320 -4.31 -17.95 0.60
C GLN A 320 -2.87 -17.57 0.24
N VAL A 321 -1.93 -18.28 0.83
CA VAL A 321 -0.51 -18.23 0.49
C VAL A 321 0.07 -19.65 0.36
N SER A 322 1.01 -19.86 -0.54
CA SER A 322 1.77 -21.12 -0.61
C SER A 322 2.64 -21.28 0.63
N ILE A 323 2.55 -22.45 1.29
CA ILE A 323 3.41 -22.75 2.46
C ILE A 323 4.88 -22.77 2.04
N ALA A 324 5.20 -23.34 0.89
CA ALA A 324 6.57 -23.34 0.36
C ALA A 324 7.08 -21.91 0.11
N GLU A 325 6.27 -21.05 -0.47
CA GLU A 325 6.65 -19.65 -0.71
C GLU A 325 6.82 -18.87 0.59
N LEU A 326 5.98 -19.16 1.61
CA LEU A 326 6.13 -18.56 2.93
C LEU A 326 7.45 -18.99 3.59
N GLU A 327 7.84 -20.25 3.47
CA GLU A 327 9.14 -20.77 3.93
C GLU A 327 10.32 -20.15 3.16
N ASP A 328 10.20 -20.05 1.83
CA ASP A 328 11.20 -19.40 0.97
C ASP A 328 11.39 -17.94 1.34
N ALA A 329 10.31 -17.22 1.68
CA ALA A 329 10.36 -15.82 2.08
C ALA A 329 11.27 -15.57 3.27
N VAL A 330 11.30 -16.48 4.25
CA VAL A 330 12.22 -16.40 5.40
C VAL A 330 13.68 -16.41 4.92
N GLY A 331 14.00 -17.30 4.00
CA GLY A 331 15.33 -17.38 3.39
C GLY A 331 15.68 -16.14 2.59
N VAL A 332 14.73 -15.64 1.79
CA VAL A 332 14.89 -14.41 1.00
C VAL A 332 15.21 -13.22 1.92
N TYR A 333 14.41 -12.98 2.95
CA TYR A 333 14.67 -11.87 3.88
C TYR A 333 16.02 -11.99 4.58
N LYS A 334 16.40 -13.16 5.07
CA LYS A 334 17.74 -13.39 5.67
C LYS A 334 18.87 -13.04 4.72
N HIS A 335 18.78 -13.48 3.46
CA HIS A 335 19.83 -13.23 2.48
C HIS A 335 19.85 -11.76 2.03
N VAL A 336 18.70 -11.11 1.88
CA VAL A 336 18.62 -9.67 1.56
C VAL A 336 19.24 -8.86 2.69
N ILE A 337 18.89 -9.13 3.95
CA ILE A 337 19.48 -8.47 5.12
C ILE A 337 21.01 -8.60 5.11
N ARG A 338 21.52 -9.80 4.99
CA ARG A 338 22.99 -10.03 4.95
C ARG A 338 23.64 -9.35 3.74
N GLY A 339 23.02 -9.44 2.58
CA GLY A 339 23.53 -8.84 1.35
C GLY A 339 23.56 -7.31 1.39
N TYR A 340 22.57 -6.69 2.03
CA TYR A 340 22.52 -5.25 2.20
C TYR A 340 23.70 -4.73 3.05
N PHE A 341 23.95 -5.34 4.19
CA PHE A 341 25.06 -4.95 5.06
C PHE A 341 26.45 -5.37 4.53
N ALA A 342 26.55 -6.45 3.76
CA ALA A 342 27.81 -6.84 3.12
C ALA A 342 28.21 -5.93 1.94
N GLY A 343 27.27 -5.29 1.29
CA GLY A 343 27.53 -4.37 0.16
C GLY A 343 27.88 -2.95 0.57
N ALA A 344 27.85 -2.64 1.87
CA ALA A 344 28.23 -1.35 2.44
C ALA A 344 29.70 -1.26 2.87
N ALA A 345 30.47 -2.37 2.71
CA ALA A 345 31.90 -2.45 3.00
C ALA A 345 32.74 -2.25 1.74
#